data_9b297c712d40680cbce6c869bd6925a7
#
_entry.id   9b297c712d40680cbce6c869bd6925a7
#
_cell.length_a   1.000
_cell.length_b   1.000
_cell.length_c   1.000
_cell.angle_alpha   90.00
_cell.angle_beta   90.00
_cell.angle_gamma   90.00
#
_symmetry.space_group_name_H-M   'P 1'
#
loop_
_entity.id
_entity.type
_entity.pdbx_description
1 polymer ?
#
loop_
_entity_poly.entity_id
_entity_poly.type
_entity_poly.pdbx_seq_one_letter_code
_entity_poly.pdbx_strand_id
1 'polypeptide(L)'
;MAEKDSFKEIMLLQPNNITFGQFSITPTQDNILTCIADALQKHMTKEQDIPCDLFGEPYVTINCDEAGGYNHKKRVIKEAEDLATKIFRFRWQYPNGGRPIKTSGIIITTIHDEVGTNVLRLNFNKWAIPFLIYYGKGV
;
A
#
# COMPACT_ATOMS: atom_id res chain seq x y z
N MET A 1 7.61 -18.74 11.18
CA MET A 1 7.26 -18.60 9.78
C MET A 1 8.23 -17.70 9.08
N ALA A 2 9.02 -18.28 8.22
CA ALA A 2 10.12 -17.57 7.55
C ALA A 2 9.66 -16.36 6.74
N GLU A 3 8.52 -16.48 6.05
CA GLU A 3 8.00 -15.41 5.23
C GLU A 3 7.61 -14.16 6.05
N LYS A 4 6.93 -14.36 7.17
CA LYS A 4 6.51 -13.27 8.03
C LYS A 4 7.70 -12.56 8.67
N ASP A 5 8.72 -13.32 9.09
CA ASP A 5 9.93 -12.78 9.65
C ASP A 5 10.73 -12.00 8.62
N SER A 6 10.77 -12.51 7.37
CA SER A 6 11.45 -11.82 6.27
C SER A 6 10.83 -10.46 5.97
N PHE A 7 9.51 -10.35 6.01
CA PHE A 7 8.84 -9.07 5.84
C PHE A 7 9.22 -8.07 6.92
N LYS A 8 9.26 -8.49 8.19
CA LYS A 8 9.65 -7.62 9.29
C LYS A 8 11.08 -7.11 9.12
N GLU A 9 12.00 -7.99 8.72
CA GLU A 9 13.38 -7.61 8.51
C GLU A 9 13.54 -6.61 7.37
N ILE A 10 12.84 -6.81 6.25
CA ILE A 10 12.86 -5.87 5.13
C ILE A 10 12.30 -4.52 5.54
N MET A 11 11.19 -4.51 6.28
CA MET A 11 10.57 -3.27 6.75
C MET A 11 11.51 -2.46 7.63
N LEU A 12 12.29 -3.12 8.48
CA LEU A 12 13.22 -2.44 9.38
C LEU A 12 14.43 -1.85 8.65
N LEU A 13 14.84 -2.47 7.53
CA LEU A 13 16.06 -2.09 6.83
C LEU A 13 15.85 -1.05 5.74
N GLN A 14 14.66 -0.99 5.13
CA GLN A 14 14.43 -0.20 3.93
C GLN A 14 13.17 0.66 4.00
N PRO A 15 12.95 1.42 5.07
CA PRO A 15 11.65 2.10 5.26
C PRO A 15 11.34 3.19 4.24
N ASN A 16 12.34 3.76 3.58
CA ASN A 16 12.15 4.96 2.74
C ASN A 16 12.60 4.79 1.29
N ASN A 17 12.64 3.55 0.80
CA ASN A 17 13.15 3.29 -0.54
C ASN A 17 12.09 3.29 -1.64
N ILE A 18 10.98 3.99 -1.42
CA ILE A 18 9.95 4.11 -2.44
C ILE A 18 10.32 5.24 -3.39
N THR A 19 10.42 4.93 -4.65
CA THR A 19 10.56 5.94 -5.69
C THR A 19 9.37 5.86 -6.63
N PHE A 20 8.89 7.02 -7.07
CA PHE A 20 7.70 7.09 -7.90
C PHE A 20 8.03 7.11 -9.39
N GLY A 21 9.30 6.96 -9.74
CA GLY A 21 9.72 6.97 -11.13
C GLY A 21 9.53 8.34 -11.77
N GLN A 22 8.95 8.36 -12.96
CA GLN A 22 8.82 9.58 -13.75
C GLN A 22 7.41 10.18 -13.74
N PHE A 23 6.57 9.77 -12.82
CA PHE A 23 5.22 10.31 -12.72
C PHE A 23 5.03 11.04 -11.41
N SER A 24 4.07 11.94 -11.39
CA SER A 24 3.66 12.64 -10.17
C SER A 24 2.41 11.99 -9.58
N ILE A 25 2.25 12.19 -8.29
CA ILE A 25 1.09 11.69 -7.55
C ILE A 25 0.22 12.88 -7.19
N THR A 26 -1.11 12.73 -7.37
CA THR A 26 -2.05 13.76 -6.96
C THR A 26 -2.19 13.78 -5.43
N PRO A 27 -2.66 14.90 -4.85
CA PRO A 27 -2.91 14.93 -3.40
C PRO A 27 -3.86 13.83 -2.93
N THR A 28 -4.89 13.51 -3.72
CA THR A 28 -5.81 12.43 -3.37
C THR A 28 -5.10 11.07 -3.39
N GLN A 29 -4.24 10.82 -4.36
CA GLN A 29 -3.46 9.58 -4.42
C GLN A 29 -2.49 9.48 -3.24
N ASP A 30 -1.88 10.58 -2.86
CA ASP A 30 -1.02 10.62 -1.68
C ASP A 30 -1.82 10.24 -0.42
N ASN A 31 -3.03 10.77 -0.29
CA ASN A 31 -3.92 10.42 0.82
C ASN A 31 -4.31 8.95 0.81
N ILE A 32 -4.57 8.38 -0.38
CA ILE A 32 -4.89 6.95 -0.50
C ILE A 32 -3.72 6.11 0.00
N LEU A 33 -2.51 6.41 -0.44
CA LEU A 33 -1.32 5.68 0.01
C LEU A 33 -1.11 5.83 1.52
N THR A 34 -1.34 7.01 2.06
CA THR A 34 -1.25 7.24 3.50
C THR A 34 -2.28 6.42 4.27
N CYS A 35 -3.51 6.34 3.76
CA CYS A 35 -4.55 5.49 4.38
C CYS A 35 -4.16 4.02 4.37
N ILE A 36 -3.56 3.54 3.28
CA ILE A 36 -3.06 2.17 3.20
C ILE A 36 -1.96 1.95 4.24
N ALA A 37 -1.01 2.87 4.33
CA ALA A 37 0.08 2.77 5.31
C ALA A 37 -0.44 2.74 6.74
N ASP A 38 -1.40 3.60 7.06
CA ASP A 38 -1.99 3.66 8.40
C ASP A 38 -2.73 2.35 8.73
N ALA A 39 -3.47 1.81 7.78
CA ALA A 39 -4.17 0.53 7.97
C ALA A 39 -3.18 -0.61 8.22
N LEU A 40 -2.10 -0.65 7.44
CA LEU A 40 -1.05 -1.67 7.62
C LEU A 40 -0.38 -1.55 8.99
N GLN A 41 -0.09 -0.34 9.44
CA GLN A 41 0.54 -0.12 10.73
C GLN A 41 -0.37 -0.53 11.89
N LYS A 42 -1.67 -0.33 11.77
CA LYS A 42 -2.62 -0.79 12.78
C LYS A 42 -2.56 -2.30 12.94
N HIS A 43 -2.50 -3.04 11.83
CA HIS A 43 -2.37 -4.50 11.88
C HIS A 43 -1.04 -4.91 12.52
N MET A 44 0.04 -4.25 12.17
CA MET A 44 1.36 -4.56 12.74
C MET A 44 1.41 -4.30 14.25
N THR A 45 0.90 -3.15 14.69
CA THR A 45 0.91 -2.76 16.10
C THR A 45 0.09 -3.71 16.95
N LYS A 46 -1.05 -4.18 16.44
CA LYS A 46 -1.93 -5.08 17.17
C LYS A 46 -1.58 -6.55 16.98
N GLU A 47 -0.50 -6.83 16.27
CA GLU A 47 -0.07 -8.19 15.91
C GLU A 47 -1.17 -8.99 15.20
N GLN A 48 -2.01 -8.30 14.46
CA GLN A 48 -3.08 -8.92 13.68
C GLN A 48 -2.62 -9.18 12.26
N ASP A 49 -3.07 -10.28 11.71
CA ASP A 49 -2.79 -10.58 10.31
C ASP A 49 -3.52 -9.60 9.40
N ILE A 50 -2.90 -9.25 8.28
CA ILE A 50 -3.54 -8.44 7.26
C ILE A 50 -4.67 -9.27 6.66
N PRO A 51 -5.90 -8.73 6.58
CA PRO A 51 -7.01 -9.50 6.05
C PRO A 51 -6.80 -9.86 4.59
N CYS A 52 -7.24 -11.07 4.23
CA CYS A 52 -7.20 -11.55 2.86
C CYS A 52 -8.62 -11.84 2.38
N ASP A 53 -8.85 -11.67 1.09
CA ASP A 53 -10.14 -11.97 0.48
C ASP A 53 -10.29 -13.47 0.22
N LEU A 54 -11.37 -13.84 -0.47
CA LEU A 54 -11.67 -15.24 -0.77
C LEU A 54 -10.60 -15.90 -1.65
N PHE A 55 -9.79 -15.13 -2.33
CA PHE A 55 -8.74 -15.62 -3.22
C PHE A 55 -7.36 -15.59 -2.57
N GLY A 56 -7.29 -15.23 -1.29
CA GLY A 56 -6.03 -15.13 -0.57
C GLY A 56 -5.26 -13.84 -0.84
N GLU A 57 -5.89 -12.85 -1.47
CA GLU A 57 -5.25 -11.58 -1.77
C GLU A 57 -5.38 -10.61 -0.60
N PRO A 58 -4.30 -9.96 -0.16
CA PRO A 58 -4.39 -9.00 0.94
C PRO A 58 -5.15 -7.76 0.52
N TYR A 59 -5.87 -7.18 1.47
CA TYR A 59 -6.61 -5.95 1.21
C TYR A 59 -6.62 -5.05 2.43
N VAL A 60 -6.89 -3.78 2.18
CA VAL A 60 -7.20 -2.80 3.22
C VAL A 60 -8.53 -2.14 2.88
N THR A 61 -9.22 -1.68 3.92
CA THR A 61 -10.47 -0.95 3.78
C THR A 61 -10.19 0.52 4.08
N ILE A 62 -10.57 1.40 3.16
CA ILE A 62 -10.40 2.83 3.37
C ILE A 62 -11.75 3.54 3.34
N ASN A 63 -11.83 4.65 4.07
CA ASN A 63 -12.99 5.52 4.05
C ASN A 63 -12.71 6.64 3.06
N CYS A 64 -13.60 6.81 2.07
CA CYS A 64 -13.40 7.81 1.03
C CYS A 64 -13.42 9.24 1.56
N ASP A 65 -14.10 9.49 2.66
CA ASP A 65 -14.12 10.82 3.27
C ASP A 65 -12.74 11.20 3.82
N GLU A 66 -12.00 10.22 4.35
CA GLU A 66 -10.64 10.44 4.83
C GLU A 66 -9.64 10.64 3.69
N ALA A 67 -9.84 9.91 2.59
CA ALA A 67 -8.91 9.96 1.46
C ALA A 67 -9.14 11.17 0.55
N GLY A 68 -10.39 11.53 0.29
CA GLY A 68 -10.71 12.56 -0.70
C GLY A 68 -11.66 13.65 -0.22
N GLY A 69 -12.08 13.59 1.04
CA GLY A 69 -13.04 14.53 1.60
C GLY A 69 -14.48 14.09 1.41
N TYR A 70 -15.37 14.86 2.01
CA TYR A 70 -16.78 14.51 2.07
C TYR A 70 -17.43 14.49 0.68
N ASN A 71 -18.23 13.48 0.41
CA ASN A 71 -18.99 13.28 -0.84
C ASN A 71 -18.13 13.15 -2.11
N HIS A 72 -16.89 12.65 -1.99
CA HIS A 72 -16.00 12.53 -3.14
C HIS A 72 -15.69 11.08 -3.53
N LYS A 73 -16.59 10.14 -3.25
CA LYS A 73 -16.33 8.73 -3.52
C LYS A 73 -15.97 8.46 -4.97
N LYS A 74 -16.72 9.05 -5.93
CA LYS A 74 -16.42 8.87 -7.35
C LYS A 74 -15.02 9.35 -7.70
N ARG A 75 -14.61 10.47 -7.12
CA ARG A 75 -13.28 11.03 -7.35
C ARG A 75 -12.20 10.12 -6.78
N VAL A 76 -12.43 9.61 -5.56
CA VAL A 76 -11.47 8.71 -4.92
C VAL A 76 -11.31 7.43 -5.73
N ILE A 77 -12.40 6.86 -6.23
CA ILE A 77 -12.35 5.68 -7.10
C ILE A 77 -11.51 5.96 -8.33
N LYS A 78 -11.77 7.07 -9.01
CA LYS A 78 -11.06 7.44 -10.22
C LYS A 78 -9.56 7.62 -9.95
N GLU A 79 -9.22 8.28 -8.85
CA GLU A 79 -7.82 8.48 -8.46
C GLU A 79 -7.15 7.16 -8.09
N ALA A 80 -7.88 6.25 -7.43
CA ALA A 80 -7.37 4.92 -7.12
C ALA A 80 -7.14 4.10 -8.38
N GLU A 81 -8.07 4.17 -9.34
CA GLU A 81 -7.91 3.49 -10.63
C GLU A 81 -6.69 4.01 -11.39
N ASP A 82 -6.46 5.32 -11.38
CA ASP A 82 -5.28 5.89 -12.00
C ASP A 82 -4.01 5.43 -11.28
N LEU A 83 -4.03 5.44 -9.95
CA LEU A 83 -2.90 4.96 -9.15
C LEU A 83 -2.58 3.50 -9.44
N ALA A 84 -3.61 2.68 -9.71
CA ALA A 84 -3.44 1.27 -10.01
C ALA A 84 -2.74 1.02 -11.36
N THR A 85 -2.62 2.04 -12.20
CA THR A 85 -1.89 1.92 -13.48
C THR A 85 -0.43 2.34 -13.37
N LYS A 86 -0.02 2.92 -12.24
CA LYS A 86 1.32 3.48 -12.10
C LYS A 86 2.30 2.43 -11.62
N ILE A 87 3.46 2.41 -12.23
CA ILE A 87 4.52 1.48 -11.87
C ILE A 87 5.42 2.15 -10.84
N PHE A 88 5.50 1.53 -9.68
CA PHE A 88 6.38 1.97 -8.60
C PHE A 88 7.68 1.20 -8.67
N ARG A 89 8.76 1.83 -8.27
CA ARG A 89 10.08 1.22 -8.25
C ARG A 89 10.63 1.28 -6.85
N PHE A 90 11.11 0.11 -6.37
CA PHE A 90 11.68 -0.05 -5.05
C PHE A 90 13.07 -0.63 -5.18
N ARG A 91 13.99 -0.14 -4.35
CA ARG A 91 15.32 -0.72 -4.23
C ARG A 91 15.48 -1.28 -2.82
N TRP A 92 15.85 -2.53 -2.71
CA TRP A 92 15.95 -3.20 -1.41
C TRP A 92 17.00 -4.30 -1.46
N GLN A 93 17.32 -4.86 -0.31
CA GLN A 93 18.32 -5.89 -0.17
C GLN A 93 17.92 -6.81 0.99
N TYR A 94 18.24 -8.10 0.89
CA TYR A 94 18.00 -9.01 2.00
C TYR A 94 18.88 -8.65 3.20
N PRO A 95 18.36 -8.86 4.44
CA PRO A 95 19.10 -8.49 5.66
C PRO A 95 20.44 -9.19 5.82
N ASN A 96 20.54 -10.43 5.35
CA ASN A 96 21.74 -11.23 5.47
C ASN A 96 22.79 -10.92 4.38
N GLY A 97 22.57 -9.87 3.63
CA GLY A 97 23.44 -9.51 2.51
C GLY A 97 22.88 -10.02 1.19
N GLY A 98 23.73 -10.06 0.19
CA GLY A 98 23.30 -10.38 -1.14
C GLY A 98 23.28 -9.14 -2.03
N ARG A 99 22.89 -9.33 -3.26
CA ARG A 99 22.88 -8.23 -4.23
C ARG A 99 21.64 -7.38 -4.06
N PRO A 100 21.74 -6.05 -4.27
CA PRO A 100 20.57 -5.19 -4.29
C PRO A 100 19.57 -5.64 -5.34
N ILE A 101 18.30 -5.53 -5.00
CA ILE A 101 17.20 -5.90 -5.88
C ILE A 101 16.41 -4.64 -6.23
N LYS A 102 16.11 -4.47 -7.51
CA LYS A 102 15.22 -3.42 -7.98
C LYS A 102 13.91 -4.08 -8.38
N THR A 103 12.84 -3.70 -7.73
CA THR A 103 11.51 -4.24 -8.01
C THR A 103 10.67 -3.15 -8.65
N SER A 104 9.99 -3.48 -9.73
CA SER A 104 9.07 -2.58 -10.42
C SER A 104 7.70 -3.26 -10.52
N GLY A 105 6.66 -2.54 -10.18
CA GLY A 105 5.32 -3.12 -10.28
C GLY A 105 4.25 -2.16 -9.81
N ILE A 106 3.01 -2.58 -10.00
CA ILE A 106 1.85 -1.83 -9.52
C ILE A 106 1.60 -2.16 -8.05
N ILE A 107 1.08 -1.19 -7.32
CA ILE A 107 0.76 -1.40 -5.89
C ILE A 107 -0.66 -1.90 -5.75
N ILE A 108 -1.62 -1.17 -6.31
CA ILE A 108 -3.04 -1.53 -6.19
C ILE A 108 -3.39 -2.47 -7.33
N THR A 109 -3.95 -3.63 -6.99
CA THR A 109 -4.31 -4.65 -7.98
C THR A 109 -5.79 -4.68 -8.29
N THR A 110 -6.65 -4.38 -7.31
CA THR A 110 -8.10 -4.44 -7.50
C THR A 110 -8.76 -3.44 -6.56
N ILE A 111 -9.83 -2.84 -7.04
CA ILE A 111 -10.61 -1.87 -6.27
C ILE A 111 -12.03 -2.39 -6.17
N HIS A 112 -12.53 -2.53 -4.95
CA HIS A 112 -13.91 -2.95 -4.69
C HIS A 112 -14.68 -1.80 -4.08
N ASP A 113 -15.76 -1.42 -4.74
CA ASP A 113 -16.67 -0.40 -4.26
C ASP A 113 -17.79 -1.06 -3.47
N GLU A 114 -17.88 -0.78 -2.17
CA GLU A 114 -19.04 -1.21 -1.39
C GLU A 114 -20.19 -0.25 -1.68
N VAL A 115 -21.03 -0.62 -2.63
CA VAL A 115 -22.13 0.21 -3.12
C VAL A 115 -23.04 0.66 -1.97
N GLY A 116 -23.38 1.95 -1.94
CA GLY A 116 -24.22 2.52 -0.90
C GLY A 116 -23.48 2.93 0.36
N THR A 117 -22.17 2.80 0.39
CA THR A 117 -21.34 3.23 1.52
C THR A 117 -20.22 4.16 1.05
N ASN A 118 -19.48 4.75 1.98
CA ASN A 118 -18.28 5.53 1.67
C ASN A 118 -17.00 4.69 1.74
N VAL A 119 -17.11 3.37 1.65
CA VAL A 119 -16.01 2.46 1.87
C VAL A 119 -15.53 1.88 0.54
N LEU A 120 -14.21 1.85 0.37
CA LEU A 120 -13.55 1.12 -0.70
C LEU A 120 -12.65 0.06 -0.08
N ARG A 121 -12.60 -1.09 -0.72
CA ARG A 121 -11.66 -2.14 -0.37
C ARG A 121 -10.61 -2.20 -1.48
N LEU A 122 -9.35 -2.06 -1.10
CA LEU A 122 -8.24 -2.05 -2.07
C LEU A 122 -7.39 -3.28 -1.85
N ASN A 123 -7.29 -4.13 -2.87
CA ASN A 123 -6.29 -5.20 -2.88
C ASN A 123 -4.97 -4.59 -3.36
N PHE A 124 -3.88 -5.08 -2.82
CA PHE A 124 -2.56 -4.58 -3.16
C PHE A 124 -1.55 -5.71 -3.25
N ASN A 125 -0.45 -5.46 -3.92
CA ASN A 125 0.61 -6.45 -4.03
C ASN A 125 1.32 -6.67 -2.71
N LYS A 126 1.40 -7.92 -2.31
CA LYS A 126 1.99 -8.31 -1.03
C LYS A 126 3.45 -7.88 -0.89
N TRP A 127 4.21 -7.92 -1.98
CA TRP A 127 5.61 -7.50 -1.95
C TRP A 127 5.79 -6.02 -1.62
N ALA A 128 4.76 -5.20 -1.80
CA ALA A 128 4.84 -3.77 -1.52
C ALA A 128 4.68 -3.43 -0.04
N ILE A 129 4.24 -4.37 0.79
CA ILE A 129 3.98 -4.13 2.21
C ILE A 129 5.17 -3.51 2.94
N PRO A 130 6.40 -4.04 2.80
CA PRO A 130 7.55 -3.49 3.53
C PRO A 130 7.84 -2.02 3.20
N PHE A 131 7.43 -1.58 2.02
CA PHE A 131 7.67 -0.21 1.56
C PHE A 131 6.50 0.71 1.89
N LEU A 132 5.27 0.19 1.76
CA LEU A 132 4.06 0.97 2.01
C LEU A 132 3.87 1.33 3.48
N ILE A 133 4.26 0.44 4.38
CA ILE A 133 3.98 0.62 5.81
C ILE A 133 4.62 1.88 6.37
N TYR A 134 5.68 2.36 5.75
CA TYR A 134 6.37 3.59 6.18
C TYR A 134 6.04 4.79 5.31
N TYR A 135 5.11 4.64 4.39
CA TYR A 135 4.76 5.73 3.49
C TYR A 135 4.30 6.97 4.26
N GLY A 136 4.88 8.12 3.94
CA GLY A 136 4.51 9.37 4.57
C GLY A 136 5.04 9.56 6.00
N LYS A 137 5.80 8.62 6.53
CA LYS A 137 6.28 8.70 7.91
C LYS A 137 7.62 9.43 8.06
N GLY A 138 8.34 9.65 6.97
CA GLY A 138 9.56 10.46 6.98
C GLY A 138 10.70 9.92 7.82
N VAL A 139 10.84 8.63 7.89
CA VAL A 139 11.89 8.02 8.72
C VAL A 139 13.23 8.00 8.03
#